data_5d4eaaa21d49b1ac85267c4fe5d7edec
#
_entry.id   5d4eaaa21d49b1ac85267c4fe5d7edec
#
_cell.length_a   1.000
_cell.length_b   1.000
_cell.length_c   1.000
_cell.angle_alpha   90.00
_cell.angle_beta   90.00
_cell.angle_gamma   90.00
#
_symmetry.space_group_name_H-M   'P 1'
#
loop_
_entity.id
_entity.type
_entity.pdbx_description
1 polymer ?
#
loop_
_entity_poly.entity_id
_entity_poly.type
_entity_poly.pdbx_seq_one_letter_code
_entity_poly.pdbx_strand_id
1 'polypeptide(L)'
;MGVSNGYSRLAMLASDTERAQEAAHDLRQMQEFCPIDEAEAIAVIGGDGFMLQTLHHMLDNAAVKPVYGVNLGTVGFLMNRHRKAGKLIDKVNRARSMAIAPLRMEAIGQDGSRTTFCAINEVSLLRETRQTAKIEVSVDDRVRIEELVCDGVLVATPAGSTAYNLSANGPILPLDSNLLALTPISPFRPRRWHGAILPDRSRIQLRVLEPGKRPVSVVADQKELRDVAEVTLEIARESELALLFDPGHALDERIVAEQFIS
;
A
#
# COMPACT_ATOMS: atom_id res chain seq x y z
N MET A 1 -23.46 16.91 -11.37
CA MET A 1 -23.58 17.26 -9.93
C MET A 1 -23.09 16.05 -9.16
N GLY A 2 -21.95 16.14 -8.45
CA GLY A 2 -21.43 15.03 -7.66
C GLY A 2 -22.37 14.76 -6.49
N VAL A 3 -22.64 13.49 -6.23
CA VAL A 3 -23.39 13.07 -5.03
C VAL A 3 -22.54 13.40 -3.81
N SER A 4 -23.12 14.13 -2.82
CA SER A 4 -22.46 14.36 -1.53
C SER A 4 -22.44 13.06 -0.74
N ASN A 5 -21.32 12.76 -0.07
CA ASN A 5 -21.21 11.57 0.78
C ASN A 5 -22.10 11.63 2.02
N GLY A 6 -22.52 12.82 2.44
CA GLY A 6 -23.49 13.04 3.53
C GLY A 6 -22.93 12.79 4.93
N TYR A 7 -21.61 12.77 5.11
CA TYR A 7 -20.98 12.63 6.43
C TYR A 7 -21.27 13.86 7.30
N SER A 8 -21.65 13.64 8.55
CA SER A 8 -21.93 14.66 9.55
C SER A 8 -20.89 14.69 10.67
N ARG A 9 -20.25 13.56 10.95
CA ARG A 9 -19.27 13.37 12.03
C ARG A 9 -17.91 12.96 11.48
N LEU A 10 -16.90 13.78 11.73
CA LEU A 10 -15.54 13.61 11.27
C LEU A 10 -14.59 13.49 12.46
N ALA A 11 -13.78 12.47 12.52
CA ALA A 11 -12.61 12.42 13.39
C ALA A 11 -11.38 13.01 12.68
N MET A 12 -10.39 13.44 13.45
CA MET A 12 -9.12 13.95 12.92
C MET A 12 -7.94 13.32 13.63
N LEU A 13 -7.03 12.78 12.84
CA LEU A 13 -5.72 12.30 13.27
C LEU A 13 -4.64 13.19 12.64
N ALA A 14 -3.61 13.54 13.41
CA ALA A 14 -2.49 14.33 12.92
C ALA A 14 -1.17 13.67 13.32
N SER A 15 -0.21 13.64 12.39
CA SER A 15 1.14 13.17 12.70
C SER A 15 1.84 14.10 13.71
N ASP A 16 2.89 13.59 14.36
CA ASP A 16 3.64 14.33 15.41
C ASP A 16 4.50 15.47 14.85
N THR A 17 4.50 15.71 13.53
CA THR A 17 5.25 16.80 12.93
C THR A 17 4.65 18.16 13.31
N GLU A 18 5.49 19.17 13.58
CA GLU A 18 5.07 20.52 13.94
C GLU A 18 4.02 21.08 12.97
N ARG A 19 4.27 20.95 11.66
CA ARG A 19 3.34 21.39 10.61
C ARG A 19 1.97 20.71 10.68
N ALA A 20 1.94 19.41 11.01
CA ALA A 20 0.67 18.69 11.12
C ALA A 20 -0.11 19.11 12.37
N GLN A 21 0.59 19.34 13.48
CA GLN A 21 -0.02 19.79 14.72
C GLN A 21 -0.55 21.23 14.61
N GLU A 22 0.17 22.15 13.96
CA GLU A 22 -0.30 23.51 13.64
C GLU A 22 -1.56 23.46 12.77
N ALA A 23 -1.54 22.70 11.67
CA ALA A 23 -2.69 22.56 10.80
C ALA A 23 -3.91 21.95 11.50
N ALA A 24 -3.67 20.94 12.37
CA ALA A 24 -4.72 20.34 13.17
C ALA A 24 -5.29 21.34 14.20
N HIS A 25 -4.45 22.19 14.78
CA HIS A 25 -4.90 23.28 15.66
C HIS A 25 -5.80 24.24 14.91
N ASP A 26 -5.38 24.75 13.75
CA ASP A 26 -6.16 25.65 12.91
C ASP A 26 -7.52 25.04 12.52
N LEU A 27 -7.52 23.75 12.13
CA LEU A 27 -8.74 23.06 11.75
C LEU A 27 -9.72 22.91 12.92
N ARG A 28 -9.24 22.70 14.16
CA ARG A 28 -10.07 22.65 15.36
C ARG A 28 -10.73 23.99 15.69
N GLN A 29 -10.12 25.13 15.28
CA GLN A 29 -10.75 26.42 15.42
C GLN A 29 -11.89 26.65 14.42
N MET A 30 -11.90 25.92 13.30
CA MET A 30 -12.86 26.12 12.21
C MET A 30 -14.08 25.17 12.29
N GLN A 31 -13.92 23.99 12.90
CA GLN A 31 -14.95 22.97 13.04
C GLN A 31 -14.67 22.01 14.19
N GLU A 32 -15.73 21.38 14.70
CA GLU A 32 -15.65 20.34 15.70
C GLU A 32 -15.27 18.99 15.08
N PHE A 33 -14.56 18.16 15.87
CA PHE A 33 -14.22 16.78 15.54
C PHE A 33 -14.70 15.86 16.67
N CYS A 34 -15.16 14.68 16.31
CA CYS A 34 -15.60 13.69 17.27
C CYS A 34 -14.49 12.60 17.51
N PRO A 35 -14.64 11.78 18.54
CA PRO A 35 -13.82 10.56 18.72
C PRO A 35 -13.92 9.64 17.50
N ILE A 36 -12.87 8.83 17.29
CA ILE A 36 -12.80 7.92 16.12
C ILE A 36 -13.98 6.96 16.09
N ASP A 37 -14.38 6.43 17.24
CA ASP A 37 -15.47 5.45 17.32
C ASP A 37 -16.80 6.01 16.85
N GLU A 38 -17.05 7.30 17.07
CA GLU A 38 -18.26 8.00 16.66
C GLU A 38 -18.21 8.55 15.24
N ALA A 39 -17.04 8.61 14.62
CA ALA A 39 -16.85 9.21 13.31
C ALA A 39 -17.42 8.35 12.19
N GLU A 40 -17.94 8.99 11.16
CA GLU A 40 -18.38 8.38 9.90
C GLU A 40 -17.27 8.40 8.85
N ALA A 41 -16.29 9.32 8.98
CA ALA A 41 -15.07 9.37 8.19
C ALA A 41 -13.92 9.94 9.03
N ILE A 42 -12.67 9.69 8.62
CA ILE A 42 -11.46 10.13 9.32
C ILE A 42 -10.67 11.06 8.41
N ALA A 43 -10.29 12.23 8.92
CA ALA A 43 -9.31 13.11 8.30
C ALA A 43 -7.91 12.82 8.86
N VAL A 44 -6.95 12.54 7.99
CA VAL A 44 -5.56 12.25 8.33
C VAL A 44 -4.68 13.40 7.88
N ILE A 45 -4.05 14.10 8.83
CA ILE A 45 -3.20 15.27 8.58
C ILE A 45 -1.73 14.85 8.68
N GLY A 46 -1.01 14.85 7.55
CA GLY A 46 0.39 14.40 7.55
C GLY A 46 0.93 14.13 6.16
N GLY A 47 1.61 13.00 6.00
CA GLY A 47 2.11 12.48 4.74
C GLY A 47 1.71 11.02 4.54
N ASP A 48 2.11 10.41 3.42
CA ASP A 48 1.74 9.02 3.05
C ASP A 48 2.13 8.00 4.12
N GLY A 49 3.28 8.16 4.78
CA GLY A 49 3.70 7.25 5.84
C GLY A 49 2.73 7.22 7.03
N PHE A 50 2.22 8.39 7.44
CA PHE A 50 1.23 8.47 8.52
C PHE A 50 -0.16 7.99 8.06
N MET A 51 -0.52 8.24 6.80
CA MET A 51 -1.70 7.65 6.19
C MET A 51 -1.62 6.13 6.23
N LEU A 52 -0.50 5.55 5.78
CA LEU A 52 -0.30 4.10 5.75
C LEU A 52 -0.41 3.49 7.16
N GLN A 53 0.19 4.12 8.18
CA GLN A 53 0.05 3.70 9.59
C GLN A 53 -1.41 3.72 10.06
N THR A 54 -2.15 4.77 9.70
CA THR A 54 -3.58 4.89 10.04
C THR A 54 -4.40 3.78 9.40
N LEU A 55 -4.16 3.50 8.13
CA LEU A 55 -4.85 2.45 7.39
C LEU A 55 -4.53 1.05 7.96
N HIS A 56 -3.27 0.78 8.31
CA HIS A 56 -2.89 -0.46 9.00
C HIS A 56 -3.57 -0.61 10.36
N HIS A 57 -3.63 0.48 11.14
CA HIS A 57 -4.32 0.45 12.42
C HIS A 57 -5.81 0.09 12.27
N MET A 58 -6.47 0.60 11.23
CA MET A 58 -7.87 0.25 10.94
C MET A 58 -8.03 -1.20 10.51
N LEU A 59 -7.12 -1.73 9.70
CA LEU A 59 -7.12 -3.14 9.28
C LEU A 59 -6.90 -4.07 10.47
N ASP A 60 -5.92 -3.78 11.31
CA ASP A 60 -5.57 -4.60 12.48
C ASP A 60 -6.71 -4.64 13.53
N ASN A 61 -7.52 -3.59 13.61
CA ASN A 61 -8.66 -3.50 14.55
C ASN A 61 -10.03 -3.79 13.91
N ALA A 62 -10.07 -4.19 12.64
CA ALA A 62 -11.30 -4.40 11.88
C ALA A 62 -12.31 -3.22 11.95
N ALA A 63 -11.80 -1.99 12.08
CA ALA A 63 -12.57 -0.75 12.25
C ALA A 63 -12.40 0.18 11.04
N VAL A 64 -12.70 -0.34 9.84
CA VAL A 64 -12.51 0.38 8.58
C VAL A 64 -13.52 1.51 8.43
N LYS A 65 -13.03 2.72 8.19
CA LYS A 65 -13.83 3.92 7.88
C LYS A 65 -13.24 4.64 6.67
N PRO A 66 -14.03 5.40 5.90
CA PRO A 66 -13.52 6.23 4.82
C PRO A 66 -12.49 7.25 5.33
N VAL A 67 -11.38 7.41 4.60
CA VAL A 67 -10.26 8.27 5.03
C VAL A 67 -9.98 9.36 4.01
N TYR A 68 -9.89 10.60 4.50
CA TYR A 68 -9.51 11.76 3.72
C TYR A 68 -8.13 12.28 4.19
N GLY A 69 -7.11 12.09 3.38
CA GLY A 69 -5.77 12.57 3.68
C GLY A 69 -5.57 14.04 3.36
N VAL A 70 -4.88 14.79 4.22
CA VAL A 70 -4.45 16.17 4.02
C VAL A 70 -2.93 16.23 4.05
N ASN A 71 -2.30 16.40 2.89
CA ASN A 71 -0.86 16.47 2.76
C ASN A 71 -0.33 17.87 3.10
N LEU A 72 0.66 17.93 3.98
CA LEU A 72 1.35 19.16 4.38
C LEU A 72 2.82 19.21 3.90
N GLY A 73 3.28 18.16 3.25
CA GLY A 73 4.65 18.04 2.75
C GLY A 73 4.74 18.09 1.22
N THR A 74 5.76 17.45 0.70
CA THR A 74 5.91 17.13 -0.73
C THR A 74 4.79 16.17 -1.17
N VAL A 75 4.65 15.95 -2.45
CA VAL A 75 3.53 15.19 -3.04
C VAL A 75 3.38 13.80 -2.41
N GLY A 76 2.19 13.52 -1.85
CA GLY A 76 1.80 12.18 -1.38
C GLY A 76 0.81 11.54 -2.34
N PHE A 77 0.91 10.22 -2.59
CA PHE A 77 0.01 9.50 -3.51
C PHE A 77 -1.36 9.19 -2.88
N LEU A 78 -1.38 8.98 -1.56
CA LEU A 78 -2.60 8.64 -0.82
C LEU A 78 -3.29 9.87 -0.19
N MET A 79 -2.79 11.09 -0.46
CA MET A 79 -3.18 12.30 0.22
C MET A 79 -3.69 13.38 -0.73
N ASN A 80 -4.62 14.20 -0.27
CA ASN A 80 -5.05 15.43 -0.94
C ASN A 80 -4.10 16.59 -0.62
N ARG A 81 -3.96 17.55 -1.54
CA ARG A 81 -3.21 18.78 -1.28
C ARG A 81 -3.93 19.63 -0.23
N HIS A 82 -3.20 20.11 0.77
CA HIS A 82 -3.75 21.07 1.72
C HIS A 82 -4.14 22.36 1.01
N ARG A 83 -5.41 22.75 1.13
CA ARG A 83 -5.94 24.06 0.69
C ARG A 83 -6.63 24.71 1.88
N LYS A 84 -6.21 25.92 2.25
CA LYS A 84 -6.72 26.64 3.43
C LYS A 84 -8.20 27.09 3.32
N ALA A 85 -8.86 26.94 2.18
CA ALA A 85 -10.21 27.45 1.96
C ALA A 85 -11.31 26.43 2.37
N GLY A 86 -12.26 26.86 3.18
CA GLY A 86 -13.50 26.15 3.55
C GLY A 86 -13.34 25.13 4.67
N LYS A 87 -14.48 24.67 5.18
CA LYS A 87 -14.53 23.62 6.22
C LYS A 87 -14.06 22.28 5.63
N LEU A 88 -13.36 21.50 6.43
CA LEU A 88 -12.84 20.20 6.01
C LEU A 88 -13.99 19.21 5.72
N ILE A 89 -15.06 19.25 6.51
CA ILE A 89 -16.24 18.41 6.31
C ILE A 89 -16.88 18.63 4.92
N ASP A 90 -16.88 19.86 4.39
CA ASP A 90 -17.43 20.16 3.06
C ASP A 90 -16.57 19.55 1.94
N LYS A 91 -15.23 19.47 2.15
CA LYS A 91 -14.30 18.80 1.22
C LYS A 91 -14.52 17.31 1.24
N VAL A 92 -14.56 16.70 2.43
CA VAL A 92 -14.84 15.28 2.64
C VAL A 92 -16.15 14.87 1.98
N ASN A 93 -17.21 15.69 2.13
CA ASN A 93 -18.51 15.42 1.53
C ASN A 93 -18.53 15.53 0.00
N ARG A 94 -17.64 16.32 -0.60
CA ARG A 94 -17.49 16.45 -2.05
C ARG A 94 -16.47 15.49 -2.64
N ALA A 95 -15.70 14.84 -1.80
CA ALA A 95 -14.66 13.90 -2.23
C ALA A 95 -15.24 12.68 -2.96
N ARG A 96 -14.49 12.16 -3.92
CA ARG A 96 -14.78 10.88 -4.55
C ARG A 96 -14.16 9.77 -3.73
N SER A 97 -14.94 8.75 -3.43
CA SER A 97 -14.44 7.54 -2.79
C SER A 97 -13.76 6.65 -3.82
N MET A 98 -12.58 6.17 -3.48
CA MET A 98 -11.82 5.17 -4.22
C MET A 98 -11.53 4.00 -3.29
N ALA A 99 -11.92 2.83 -3.71
CA ALA A 99 -11.67 1.60 -2.98
C ALA A 99 -10.26 1.09 -3.28
N ILE A 100 -9.53 0.72 -2.24
CA ILE A 100 -8.25 0.00 -2.36
C ILE A 100 -8.31 -1.27 -1.53
N ALA A 101 -7.98 -2.40 -2.14
CA ALA A 101 -7.92 -3.68 -1.44
C ALA A 101 -6.45 -4.01 -1.12
N PRO A 102 -6.13 -4.34 0.15
CA PRO A 102 -4.78 -4.71 0.54
C PRO A 102 -4.41 -6.09 -0.01
N LEU A 103 -3.12 -6.33 -0.10
CA LEU A 103 -2.54 -7.63 -0.43
C LEU A 103 -2.41 -8.44 0.85
N ARG A 104 -3.13 -9.57 0.97
CA ARG A 104 -2.96 -10.52 2.05
C ARG A 104 -1.75 -11.39 1.77
N MET A 105 -0.87 -11.49 2.74
CA MET A 105 0.30 -12.36 2.77
C MET A 105 0.09 -13.46 3.80
N GLU A 106 0.21 -14.72 3.37
CA GLU A 106 0.37 -15.87 4.24
C GLU A 106 1.79 -16.40 4.09
N ALA A 107 2.58 -16.34 5.16
CA ALA A 107 3.96 -16.81 5.17
C ALA A 107 4.10 -18.06 6.03
N ILE A 108 4.93 -18.99 5.56
CA ILE A 108 5.36 -20.19 6.28
C ILE A 108 6.85 -20.04 6.58
N GLY A 109 7.21 -20.04 7.86
CA GLY A 109 8.59 -20.03 8.32
C GLY A 109 9.29 -21.37 8.08
N GLN A 110 10.63 -21.39 8.15
CA GLN A 110 11.42 -22.64 8.07
C GLN A 110 11.10 -23.61 9.22
N ASP A 111 10.61 -23.12 10.34
CA ASP A 111 10.15 -23.89 11.50
C ASP A 111 8.71 -24.42 11.34
N GLY A 112 8.04 -24.11 10.23
CA GLY A 112 6.65 -24.46 9.96
C GLY A 112 5.61 -23.52 10.59
N SER A 113 6.04 -22.46 11.27
CA SER A 113 5.13 -21.41 11.78
C SER A 113 4.37 -20.75 10.64
N ARG A 114 3.15 -20.30 10.90
CA ARG A 114 2.30 -19.57 9.94
C ARG A 114 2.00 -18.19 10.45
N THR A 115 2.20 -17.20 9.60
CA THR A 115 1.95 -15.79 9.90
C THR A 115 1.16 -15.16 8.75
N THR A 116 0.17 -14.34 9.10
CA THR A 116 -0.64 -13.61 8.11
C THR A 116 -0.51 -12.11 8.37
N PHE A 117 -0.19 -11.36 7.33
CA PHE A 117 -0.19 -9.89 7.33
C PHE A 117 -0.94 -9.37 6.10
N CYS A 118 -1.35 -8.09 6.16
CA CYS A 118 -1.83 -7.35 5.00
C CYS A 118 -0.84 -6.24 4.66
N ALA A 119 -0.64 -5.99 3.36
CA ALA A 119 0.12 -4.86 2.84
C ALA A 119 -0.79 -3.98 1.97
N ILE A 120 -0.70 -2.69 2.13
CA ILE A 120 -1.41 -1.69 1.31
C ILE A 120 -0.59 -1.39 0.06
N ASN A 121 0.72 -1.25 0.20
CA ASN A 121 1.64 -1.01 -0.89
C ASN A 121 2.15 -2.31 -1.52
N GLU A 122 3.04 -3.02 -0.85
CA GLU A 122 3.68 -4.21 -1.39
C GLU A 122 4.09 -5.23 -0.33
N VAL A 123 4.27 -6.45 -0.79
CA VAL A 123 4.99 -7.49 -0.06
C VAL A 123 6.30 -7.77 -0.80
N SER A 124 7.43 -7.68 -0.13
CA SER A 124 8.75 -7.92 -0.69
C SER A 124 9.49 -9.05 0.04
N LEU A 125 10.10 -9.96 -0.73
CA LEU A 125 11.04 -10.96 -0.23
C LEU A 125 12.46 -10.48 -0.51
N LEU A 126 13.33 -10.52 0.48
CA LEU A 126 14.71 -10.07 0.40
C LEU A 126 15.66 -11.09 1.01
N ARG A 127 16.80 -11.32 0.36
CA ARG A 127 17.87 -12.15 0.92
C ARG A 127 18.40 -11.54 2.23
N GLU A 128 18.62 -12.37 3.23
CA GLU A 128 19.18 -11.95 4.52
C GLU A 128 20.71 -11.95 4.56
N THR A 129 21.34 -12.61 3.60
CA THR A 129 22.78 -12.76 3.55
C THR A 129 23.37 -12.21 2.25
N ARG A 130 24.70 -12.30 2.08
CA ARG A 130 25.38 -11.92 0.83
C ARG A 130 25.13 -12.89 -0.33
N GLN A 131 24.58 -14.08 -0.06
CA GLN A 131 24.20 -15.01 -1.10
C GLN A 131 22.89 -14.58 -1.76
N THR A 132 22.77 -14.76 -3.07
CA THR A 132 21.52 -14.49 -3.78
C THR A 132 20.39 -15.35 -3.25
N ALA A 133 19.18 -14.81 -3.20
CA ALA A 133 17.98 -15.61 -3.02
C ALA A 133 17.77 -16.50 -4.26
N LYS A 134 17.16 -17.65 -4.04
CA LYS A 134 16.63 -18.52 -5.09
C LYS A 134 15.16 -18.75 -4.78
N ILE A 135 14.29 -18.33 -5.66
CA ILE A 135 12.85 -18.33 -5.43
C ILE A 135 12.14 -18.97 -6.62
N GLU A 136 11.32 -19.98 -6.35
CA GLU A 136 10.36 -20.47 -7.32
C GLU A 136 9.13 -19.56 -7.31
N VAL A 137 8.68 -19.16 -8.48
CA VAL A 137 7.52 -18.29 -8.66
C VAL A 137 6.39 -19.06 -9.33
N SER A 138 5.27 -19.18 -8.62
CA SER A 138 4.04 -19.76 -9.17
C SER A 138 2.94 -18.72 -9.23
N VAL A 139 2.10 -18.80 -10.25
CA VAL A 139 0.91 -17.97 -10.44
C VAL A 139 -0.24 -18.88 -10.83
N ASP A 140 -1.34 -18.82 -10.06
CA ASP A 140 -2.54 -19.61 -10.23
C ASP A 140 -2.21 -21.13 -10.30
N ASP A 141 -1.44 -21.61 -9.30
CA ASP A 141 -0.98 -22.99 -9.11
C ASP A 141 -0.10 -23.54 -10.26
N ARG A 142 0.46 -22.64 -11.09
CA ARG A 142 1.40 -23.03 -12.16
C ARG A 142 2.75 -22.40 -11.91
N VAL A 143 3.78 -23.21 -11.87
CA VAL A 143 5.16 -22.74 -11.82
C VAL A 143 5.45 -21.94 -13.11
N ARG A 144 5.80 -20.67 -12.95
CA ARG A 144 6.16 -19.75 -14.03
C ARG A 144 7.67 -19.58 -14.15
N ILE A 145 8.35 -19.60 -13.01
CA ILE A 145 9.81 -19.56 -12.93
C ILE A 145 10.25 -20.61 -11.91
N GLU A 146 10.95 -21.64 -12.37
CA GLU A 146 11.44 -22.71 -11.49
C GLU A 146 12.54 -22.23 -10.54
N GLU A 147 13.41 -21.31 -10.98
CA GLU A 147 14.47 -20.73 -10.15
C GLU A 147 14.72 -19.27 -10.57
N LEU A 148 14.22 -18.32 -9.80
CA LEU A 148 14.59 -16.90 -9.87
C LEU A 148 15.78 -16.67 -8.95
N VAL A 149 16.95 -16.35 -9.52
CA VAL A 149 18.17 -15.99 -8.76
C VAL A 149 18.26 -14.47 -8.72
N CYS A 150 18.13 -13.87 -7.53
CA CYS A 150 17.96 -12.41 -7.37
C CYS A 150 18.42 -11.96 -5.98
N ASP A 151 18.34 -10.65 -5.71
CA ASP A 151 18.39 -10.13 -4.35
C ASP A 151 17.04 -10.25 -3.64
N GLY A 152 15.95 -10.25 -4.41
CA GLY A 152 14.59 -10.39 -3.91
C GLY A 152 13.55 -10.31 -5.02
N VAL A 153 12.30 -10.35 -4.63
CA VAL A 153 11.13 -10.17 -5.50
C VAL A 153 10.02 -9.52 -4.69
N LEU A 154 9.24 -8.66 -5.31
CA LEU A 154 8.10 -8.05 -4.66
C LEU A 154 6.82 -8.17 -5.48
N VAL A 155 5.70 -8.10 -4.79
CA VAL A 155 4.36 -7.97 -5.38
C VAL A 155 3.74 -6.69 -4.84
N ALA A 156 3.42 -5.78 -5.74
CA ALA A 156 2.83 -4.49 -5.39
C ALA A 156 1.38 -4.38 -5.87
N THR A 157 0.56 -3.72 -5.06
CA THR A 157 -0.77 -3.23 -5.41
C THR A 157 -0.64 -2.00 -6.31
N PRO A 158 -1.72 -1.51 -6.92
CA PRO A 158 -1.71 -0.22 -7.59
C PRO A 158 -1.26 0.93 -6.68
N ALA A 159 -1.68 0.94 -5.41
CA ALA A 159 -1.26 1.95 -4.43
C ALA A 159 0.26 1.93 -4.18
N GLY A 160 0.86 0.74 -4.11
CA GLY A 160 2.29 0.53 -3.91
C GLY A 160 3.14 0.63 -5.18
N SER A 161 2.52 0.75 -6.35
CA SER A 161 3.27 0.76 -7.62
C SER A 161 4.26 1.93 -7.74
N THR A 162 4.02 3.02 -7.03
CA THR A 162 4.88 4.21 -6.94
C THR A 162 5.80 4.23 -5.71
N ALA A 163 5.76 3.19 -4.86
CA ALA A 163 6.61 3.04 -3.68
C ALA A 163 7.87 2.21 -3.99
N TYR A 164 8.14 1.15 -3.25
CA TYR A 164 9.34 0.32 -3.47
C TYR A 164 9.36 -0.34 -4.85
N ASN A 165 8.18 -0.67 -5.39
CA ASN A 165 8.05 -1.21 -6.74
C ASN A 165 8.71 -0.29 -7.79
N LEU A 166 8.50 1.03 -7.71
CA LEU A 166 9.13 1.99 -8.62
C LEU A 166 10.66 1.99 -8.47
N SER A 167 11.16 1.95 -7.23
CA SER A 167 12.60 1.86 -6.95
C SER A 167 13.23 0.57 -7.47
N ALA A 168 12.45 -0.51 -7.57
CA ALA A 168 12.84 -1.78 -8.16
C ALA A 168 12.66 -1.81 -9.70
N ASN A 169 12.39 -0.68 -10.33
CA ASN A 169 12.06 -0.54 -11.77
C ASN A 169 10.81 -1.33 -12.20
N GLY A 170 9.86 -1.51 -11.29
CA GLY A 170 8.56 -2.09 -11.61
C GLY A 170 7.64 -1.10 -12.33
N PRO A 171 6.57 -1.58 -12.97
CA PRO A 171 5.61 -0.75 -13.67
C PRO A 171 4.78 0.09 -12.70
N ILE A 172 4.45 1.32 -13.07
CA ILE A 172 3.44 2.12 -12.39
C ILE A 172 2.06 1.65 -12.85
N LEU A 173 1.17 1.37 -11.89
CA LEU A 173 -0.18 0.92 -12.14
C LEU A 173 -1.19 2.03 -11.79
N PRO A 174 -2.23 2.26 -12.62
CA PRO A 174 -3.35 3.13 -12.24
C PRO A 174 -3.98 2.66 -10.92
N LEU A 175 -4.31 3.60 -10.02
CA LEU A 175 -4.79 3.24 -8.68
C LEU A 175 -6.13 2.49 -8.70
N ASP A 176 -6.96 2.73 -9.71
CA ASP A 176 -8.26 2.07 -9.95
C ASP A 176 -8.15 0.81 -10.80
N SER A 177 -6.94 0.36 -11.14
CA SER A 177 -6.74 -0.84 -11.95
C SER A 177 -6.88 -2.12 -11.12
N ASN A 178 -7.41 -3.18 -11.75
CA ASN A 178 -7.49 -4.52 -11.17
C ASN A 178 -6.23 -5.34 -11.52
N LEU A 179 -5.06 -4.81 -11.15
CA LEU A 179 -3.75 -5.36 -11.51
C LEU A 179 -2.83 -5.46 -10.30
N LEU A 180 -1.85 -6.34 -10.40
CA LEU A 180 -0.70 -6.45 -9.50
C LEU A 180 0.59 -6.37 -10.30
N ALA A 181 1.63 -5.77 -9.72
CA ALA A 181 2.97 -5.80 -10.27
C ALA A 181 3.80 -6.86 -9.53
N LEU A 182 4.34 -7.83 -10.26
CA LEU A 182 5.31 -8.80 -9.74
C LEU A 182 6.69 -8.38 -10.28
N THR A 183 7.57 -7.87 -9.43
CA THR A 183 8.81 -7.20 -9.83
C THR A 183 10.02 -7.85 -9.15
N PRO A 184 11.03 -8.32 -9.89
CA PRO A 184 12.26 -8.82 -9.31
C PRO A 184 13.17 -7.68 -8.84
N ILE A 185 13.95 -7.94 -7.79
CA ILE A 185 14.95 -7.01 -7.27
C ILE A 185 16.33 -7.54 -7.66
N SER A 186 17.05 -6.80 -8.50
CA SER A 186 18.38 -7.16 -9.00
C SER A 186 18.47 -8.62 -9.53
N PRO A 187 17.65 -9.03 -10.52
CA PRO A 187 17.63 -10.40 -10.99
C PRO A 187 18.93 -10.77 -11.72
N PHE A 188 19.53 -11.90 -11.31
CA PHE A 188 20.69 -12.47 -11.98
C PHE A 188 20.29 -13.52 -13.04
N ARG A 189 19.26 -14.31 -12.75
CA ARG A 189 18.64 -15.28 -13.68
C ARG A 189 17.15 -15.40 -13.40
N PRO A 190 16.26 -15.42 -14.41
CA PRO A 190 16.54 -15.13 -15.84
C PRO A 190 16.90 -13.65 -16.06
N ARG A 191 17.98 -13.37 -16.78
CA ARG A 191 18.52 -11.98 -16.97
C ARG A 191 17.59 -11.02 -17.72
N ARG A 192 16.68 -11.54 -18.54
CA ARG A 192 15.76 -10.73 -19.38
C ARG A 192 14.36 -10.64 -18.79
N TRP A 193 14.14 -11.23 -17.62
CA TRP A 193 12.86 -11.11 -16.97
C TRP A 193 12.82 -9.86 -16.09
N HIS A 194 11.93 -8.95 -16.42
CA HIS A 194 11.78 -7.66 -15.75
C HIS A 194 10.54 -7.61 -14.85
N GLY A 195 9.85 -8.72 -14.68
CA GLY A 195 8.61 -8.81 -13.91
C GLY A 195 7.41 -9.11 -14.79
N ALA A 196 6.24 -9.06 -14.17
CA ALA A 196 4.97 -9.29 -14.83
C ALA A 196 3.88 -8.40 -14.25
N ILE A 197 2.94 -7.99 -15.07
CA ILE A 197 1.67 -7.41 -14.64
C ILE A 197 0.65 -8.53 -14.64
N LEU A 198 0.00 -8.73 -13.51
CA LEU A 198 -0.95 -9.83 -13.29
C LEU A 198 -2.34 -9.27 -12.96
N PRO A 199 -3.43 -9.97 -13.31
CA PRO A 199 -4.74 -9.65 -12.78
C PRO A 199 -4.74 -9.72 -11.24
N ASP A 200 -5.46 -8.83 -10.59
CA ASP A 200 -5.54 -8.76 -9.12
C ASP A 200 -6.23 -9.98 -8.45
N ARG A 201 -6.89 -10.82 -9.25
CA ARG A 201 -7.47 -12.10 -8.82
C ARG A 201 -6.45 -13.25 -8.77
N SER A 202 -5.22 -13.00 -9.24
CA SER A 202 -4.19 -14.05 -9.28
C SER A 202 -3.70 -14.38 -7.89
N ARG A 203 -3.51 -15.69 -7.64
CA ARG A 203 -2.82 -16.23 -6.47
C ARG A 203 -1.35 -16.40 -6.81
N ILE A 204 -0.48 -15.72 -6.07
CA ILE A 204 0.96 -15.73 -6.28
C ILE A 204 1.61 -16.51 -5.14
N GLN A 205 2.43 -17.50 -5.47
CA GLN A 205 3.22 -18.26 -4.49
C GLN A 205 4.70 -18.08 -4.78
N LEU A 206 5.46 -17.78 -3.74
CA LEU A 206 6.89 -17.56 -3.76
C LEU A 206 7.53 -18.56 -2.79
N ARG A 207 8.16 -19.62 -3.32
CA ARG A 207 8.80 -20.65 -2.51
C ARG A 207 10.32 -20.44 -2.51
N VAL A 208 10.90 -20.29 -1.33
CA VAL A 208 12.35 -20.14 -1.17
C VAL A 208 13.04 -21.47 -1.38
N LEU A 209 13.97 -21.51 -2.32
CA LEU A 209 14.79 -22.69 -2.60
C LEU A 209 16.06 -22.64 -1.74
N GLU A 210 16.45 -23.77 -1.15
CA GLU A 210 17.61 -23.88 -0.25
C GLU A 210 17.54 -22.91 0.96
N PRO A 211 16.40 -22.80 1.69
CA PRO A 211 16.19 -21.71 2.67
C PRO A 211 17.23 -21.73 3.80
N GLY A 212 17.68 -22.89 4.28
CA GLY A 212 18.72 -22.98 5.30
C GLY A 212 20.11 -22.47 4.85
N LYS A 213 20.38 -22.42 3.55
CA LYS A 213 21.62 -21.87 2.98
C LYS A 213 21.46 -20.43 2.51
N ARG A 214 20.27 -20.07 2.08
CA ARG A 214 19.89 -18.79 1.46
C ARG A 214 18.66 -18.21 2.14
N PRO A 215 18.77 -17.82 3.41
CA PRO A 215 17.64 -17.34 4.16
C PRO A 215 17.08 -16.05 3.52
N VAL A 216 15.77 -15.93 3.57
CA VAL A 216 15.00 -14.82 2.98
C VAL A 216 14.04 -14.31 4.02
N SER A 217 13.98 -12.99 4.17
CA SER A 217 12.94 -12.31 4.92
C SER A 217 11.81 -11.86 3.99
N VAL A 218 10.61 -11.74 4.53
CA VAL A 218 9.46 -11.13 3.87
C VAL A 218 9.01 -9.91 4.65
N VAL A 219 8.67 -8.85 3.93
CA VAL A 219 8.17 -7.60 4.50
C VAL A 219 6.83 -7.26 3.85
N ALA A 220 5.80 -7.09 4.67
CA ALA A 220 4.49 -6.57 4.27
C ALA A 220 4.41 -5.11 4.73
N ASP A 221 4.63 -4.15 3.83
CA ASP A 221 4.82 -2.72 4.12
C ASP A 221 5.92 -2.48 5.18
N GLN A 222 5.56 -2.57 6.47
CA GLN A 222 6.49 -2.34 7.59
C GLN A 222 6.66 -3.56 8.51
N LYS A 223 5.92 -4.66 8.28
CA LYS A 223 5.93 -5.86 9.12
C LYS A 223 6.87 -6.89 8.51
N GLU A 224 8.02 -7.12 9.15
CA GLU A 224 9.04 -8.08 8.72
C GLU A 224 8.84 -9.45 9.40
N LEU A 225 9.04 -10.53 8.64
CA LEU A 225 9.22 -11.89 9.11
C LEU A 225 10.47 -12.48 8.48
N ARG A 226 11.34 -13.09 9.29
CA ARG A 226 12.59 -13.70 8.83
C ARG A 226 12.47 -15.20 8.67
N ASP A 227 13.48 -15.79 8.01
CA ASP A 227 13.62 -17.25 7.83
C ASP A 227 12.36 -17.87 7.19
N VAL A 228 11.81 -17.23 6.15
CA VAL A 228 10.63 -17.76 5.47
C VAL A 228 10.98 -18.87 4.48
N ALA A 229 10.10 -19.86 4.39
CA ALA A 229 10.17 -20.95 3.43
C ALA A 229 9.24 -20.72 2.23
N GLU A 230 8.06 -20.19 2.47
CA GLU A 230 7.03 -19.97 1.44
C GLU A 230 6.15 -18.79 1.79
N VAL A 231 5.72 -18.06 0.77
CA VAL A 231 4.79 -16.94 0.89
C VAL A 231 3.71 -17.08 -0.16
N THR A 232 2.45 -16.98 0.25
CA THR A 232 1.29 -16.89 -0.65
C THR A 232 0.66 -15.50 -0.56
N LEU A 233 0.31 -14.94 -1.71
CA LEU A 233 -0.17 -13.58 -1.87
C LEU A 233 -1.47 -13.55 -2.67
N GLU A 234 -2.48 -12.89 -2.13
CA GLU A 234 -3.79 -12.68 -2.76
C GLU A 234 -4.38 -11.33 -2.30
N ILE A 235 -5.20 -10.70 -3.14
CA ILE A 235 -5.94 -9.49 -2.73
C ILE A 235 -7.02 -9.85 -1.70
N ALA A 236 -7.01 -9.16 -0.55
CA ALA A 236 -8.01 -9.28 0.51
C ALA A 236 -9.19 -8.34 0.26
N ARG A 237 -10.14 -8.77 -0.59
CA ARG A 237 -11.31 -7.95 -0.96
C ARG A 237 -12.26 -7.69 0.22
N GLU A 238 -12.26 -8.58 1.19
CA GLU A 238 -13.04 -8.45 2.44
C GLU A 238 -12.54 -7.32 3.35
N SER A 239 -11.33 -6.85 3.12
CA SER A 239 -10.64 -5.81 3.91
C SER A 239 -10.45 -4.51 3.12
N GLU A 240 -11.36 -4.22 2.19
CA GLU A 240 -11.28 -3.06 1.32
C GLU A 240 -11.33 -1.75 2.12
N LEU A 241 -10.45 -0.82 1.77
CA LEU A 241 -10.32 0.51 2.37
C LEU A 241 -10.89 1.56 1.42
N ALA A 242 -11.52 2.61 1.95
CA ALA A 242 -12.05 3.71 1.18
C ALA A 242 -11.20 4.99 1.36
N LEU A 243 -10.51 5.40 0.32
CA LEU A 243 -9.80 6.68 0.26
C LEU A 243 -10.66 7.75 -0.41
N LEU A 244 -10.70 8.93 0.21
CA LEU A 244 -11.49 10.06 -0.26
C LEU A 244 -10.58 11.10 -0.92
N PHE A 245 -10.81 11.37 -2.20
CA PHE A 245 -10.02 12.31 -2.99
C PHE A 245 -10.84 13.49 -3.50
N ASP A 246 -10.25 14.69 -3.45
CA ASP A 246 -10.85 15.91 -3.98
C ASP A 246 -11.27 15.74 -5.46
N PRO A 247 -12.42 16.30 -5.89
CA PRO A 247 -12.77 16.36 -7.31
C PRO A 247 -11.69 17.10 -8.12
N GLY A 248 -11.26 16.50 -9.23
CA GLY A 248 -10.15 17.03 -10.04
C GLY A 248 -8.77 16.77 -9.44
N HIS A 249 -8.69 15.96 -8.40
CA HIS A 249 -7.44 15.32 -8.00
C HIS A 249 -7.18 14.22 -9.04
N ALA A 250 -6.53 14.60 -10.16
CA ALA A 250 -6.20 13.67 -11.22
C ALA A 250 -5.06 12.77 -10.73
N LEU A 251 -5.42 11.69 -10.02
CA LEU A 251 -4.49 10.58 -9.73
C LEU A 251 -3.87 10.08 -11.04
N ASP A 252 -4.66 10.02 -12.11
CA ASP A 252 -4.21 9.65 -13.43
C ASP A 252 -3.13 10.60 -13.96
N GLU A 253 -3.30 11.92 -13.81
CA GLU A 253 -2.26 12.89 -14.19
C GLU A 253 -1.00 12.78 -13.34
N ARG A 254 -1.11 12.42 -12.05
CA ARG A 254 0.05 12.20 -11.18
C ARG A 254 0.80 10.94 -11.57
N ILE A 255 0.09 9.85 -11.81
CA ILE A 255 0.64 8.59 -12.29
C ILE A 255 1.31 8.81 -13.65
N VAL A 256 0.68 9.59 -14.55
CA VAL A 256 1.29 9.97 -15.81
C VAL A 256 2.53 10.83 -15.58
N ALA A 257 2.46 11.86 -14.72
CA ALA A 257 3.59 12.74 -14.45
C ALA A 257 4.81 11.98 -13.90
N GLU A 258 4.62 11.04 -12.97
CA GLU A 258 5.71 10.23 -12.40
C GLU A 258 6.43 9.38 -13.46
N GLN A 259 5.74 8.95 -14.52
CA GLN A 259 6.35 8.19 -15.60
C GLN A 259 7.27 9.05 -16.51
N PHE A 260 7.17 10.37 -16.43
CA PHE A 260 7.94 11.31 -17.25
C PHE A 260 8.93 12.15 -16.43
N ILE A 261 9.04 11.93 -15.12
CA ILE A 261 10.08 12.55 -14.29
C ILE A 261 11.35 11.72 -14.49
N SER A 262 12.33 12.31 -15.13
CA SER A 262 13.67 11.75 -15.36
C SER A 262 14.63 12.21 -14.26
#